data_01ea658ffa0eafcffaf79c608e13593e
#
_entry.id   01ea658ffa0eafcffaf79c608e13593e
#
_cell.length_a   1.000
_cell.length_b   1.000
_cell.length_c   1.000
_cell.angle_alpha   90.00
_cell.angle_beta   90.00
_cell.angle_gamma   90.00
#
_symmetry.space_group_name_H-M   'P 1'
#
loop_
_entity.id
_entity.type
_entity.pdbx_description
1 polymer ?
#
loop_
_entity_poly.entity_id
_entity_poly.type
_entity_poly.pdbx_seq_one_letter_code
_entity_poly.pdbx_strand_id
1 'polypeptide(L)'
;HQQVKPGGLVMNHGITARHTDGRPVGHGAGDFIARYVFPHGELPHLATAVKAMSDQGLEVVDVESLRMHYALTLEHWSRNLEANRDAAAALVDERALRIWRIYLAGCAYGFSRNWMNIHQILAVRPLPGGGHHLPLTRDDIYLQGRGAGDSQR
;
A
#
# COMPACT_ATOMS: atom_id res chain seq x y z
N HIS A 1 -7.69 2.00 -18.48
CA HIS A 1 -6.87 2.28 -19.68
C HIS A 1 -7.42 3.46 -20.50
N GLN A 2 -8.69 3.50 -20.86
CA GLN A 2 -9.27 4.60 -21.65
C GLN A 2 -9.37 5.96 -20.92
N GLN A 3 -9.25 5.94 -19.59
CA GLN A 3 -9.42 7.15 -18.75
C GLN A 3 -8.10 7.92 -18.50
N VAL A 4 -6.95 7.32 -18.76
CA VAL A 4 -5.66 8.00 -18.60
C VAL A 4 -5.21 8.56 -19.93
N LYS A 5 -4.98 9.87 -19.99
CA LYS A 5 -4.48 10.56 -21.20
C LYS A 5 -3.03 10.17 -21.49
N PRO A 6 -2.55 10.22 -22.75
CA PRO A 6 -1.14 10.12 -23.06
C PRO A 6 -0.31 11.10 -22.21
N GLY A 7 0.80 10.64 -21.64
CA GLY A 7 1.60 11.38 -20.64
C GLY A 7 1.01 11.42 -19.23
N GLY A 8 -0.20 10.89 -19.02
CA GLY A 8 -0.85 10.86 -17.71
C GLY A 8 -0.23 9.81 -16.78
N LEU A 9 -0.24 10.09 -15.49
CA LEU A 9 0.31 9.25 -14.44
C LEU A 9 -0.76 8.40 -13.76
N VAL A 10 -0.37 7.22 -13.33
CA VAL A 10 -1.15 6.31 -12.50
C VAL A 10 -0.32 5.94 -11.28
N MET A 11 -0.86 6.18 -10.09
CA MET A 11 -0.30 5.68 -8.84
C MET A 11 -1.18 4.55 -8.31
N ASN A 12 -0.62 3.35 -8.21
CA ASN A 12 -1.24 2.25 -7.49
C ASN A 12 -0.59 2.14 -6.10
N HIS A 13 -1.41 2.20 -5.05
CA HIS A 13 -0.96 1.98 -3.67
C HIS A 13 -1.74 0.79 -3.12
N GLY A 14 -1.06 -0.33 -2.91
CA GLY A 14 -1.75 -1.56 -2.54
C GLY A 14 -0.89 -2.55 -1.75
N ILE A 15 -1.58 -3.33 -0.92
CA ILE A 15 -0.97 -4.44 -0.19
C ILE A 15 -0.73 -5.58 -1.19
N THR A 16 0.43 -6.23 -1.05
CA THR A 16 0.85 -7.32 -1.93
C THR A 16 1.26 -8.54 -1.13
N ALA A 17 1.03 -9.72 -1.71
CA ALA A 17 1.53 -10.98 -1.17
C ALA A 17 3.06 -11.05 -1.26
N ARG A 18 3.68 -11.76 -0.31
CA ARG A 18 5.11 -12.05 -0.34
C ARG A 18 5.49 -13.05 -1.42
N HIS A 19 4.63 -14.03 -1.66
CA HIS A 19 4.90 -15.18 -2.52
C HIS A 19 4.07 -15.14 -3.79
N THR A 20 4.62 -15.68 -4.88
CA THR A 20 3.96 -15.74 -6.19
C THR A 20 3.04 -16.96 -6.37
N ASP A 21 3.13 -17.93 -5.48
CA ASP A 21 2.44 -19.23 -5.58
C ASP A 21 1.07 -19.26 -4.89
N GLY A 22 0.56 -18.10 -4.47
CA GLY A 22 -0.77 -18.00 -3.86
C GLY A 22 -0.90 -18.59 -2.46
N ARG A 23 0.23 -18.99 -1.83
CA ARG A 23 0.16 -19.53 -0.46
C ARG A 23 -0.40 -18.50 0.52
N PRO A 24 -1.18 -18.95 1.52
CA PRO A 24 -1.82 -18.04 2.48
C PRO A 24 -0.82 -17.16 3.23
N VAL A 25 -1.26 -15.97 3.62
CA VAL A 25 -0.53 -15.11 4.55
C VAL A 25 -0.38 -15.84 5.89
N GLY A 26 0.83 -15.80 6.45
CA GLY A 26 1.33 -16.70 7.50
C GLY A 26 0.39 -17.00 8.67
N HIS A 27 0.47 -18.24 9.14
CA HIS A 27 -0.11 -18.72 10.41
C HIS A 27 -1.62 -18.45 10.61
N GLY A 28 -2.44 -18.54 9.57
CA GLY A 28 -3.90 -18.34 9.66
C GLY A 28 -4.36 -16.88 9.70
N ALA A 29 -3.45 -15.91 9.62
CA ALA A 29 -3.81 -14.50 9.58
C ALA A 29 -4.70 -14.17 8.36
N GLY A 30 -4.41 -14.79 7.21
CA GLY A 30 -5.22 -14.64 5.99
C GLY A 30 -6.65 -15.11 6.18
N ASP A 31 -6.86 -16.25 6.84
CA ASP A 31 -8.20 -16.80 7.10
C ASP A 31 -9.01 -15.90 8.02
N PHE A 32 -8.37 -15.33 9.06
CA PHE A 32 -9.01 -14.36 9.95
C PHE A 32 -9.45 -13.12 9.18
N ILE A 33 -8.58 -12.56 8.34
CA ILE A 33 -8.86 -11.36 7.55
C ILE A 33 -9.99 -11.64 6.56
N ALA A 34 -9.93 -12.75 5.83
CA ALA A 34 -10.96 -13.14 4.86
C ALA A 34 -12.32 -13.37 5.50
N ARG A 35 -12.35 -13.90 6.74
CA ARG A 35 -13.61 -14.20 7.43
C ARG A 35 -14.24 -12.98 8.09
N TYR A 36 -13.45 -12.04 8.63
CA TYR A 36 -13.97 -11.02 9.53
C TYR A 36 -13.77 -9.59 9.07
N VAL A 37 -12.87 -9.31 8.15
CA VAL A 37 -12.50 -7.94 7.77
C VAL A 37 -12.73 -7.68 6.29
N PHE A 38 -12.15 -8.50 5.41
CA PHE A 38 -12.25 -8.36 3.96
C PHE A 38 -12.67 -9.68 3.31
N PRO A 39 -13.96 -10.04 3.32
CA PRO A 39 -14.44 -11.21 2.60
C PRO A 39 -14.07 -11.12 1.12
N HIS A 40 -13.53 -12.20 0.57
CA HIS A 40 -13.06 -12.29 -0.84
C HIS A 40 -11.89 -11.37 -1.20
N GLY A 41 -11.19 -10.81 -0.19
CA GLY A 41 -9.96 -10.03 -0.43
C GLY A 41 -8.82 -10.94 -0.89
N GLU A 42 -8.26 -10.66 -2.05
CA GLU A 42 -7.06 -11.33 -2.57
C GLU A 42 -5.89 -10.36 -2.55
N LEU A 43 -4.71 -10.87 -2.19
CA LEU A 43 -3.47 -10.10 -2.25
C LEU A 43 -2.64 -10.56 -3.46
N PRO A 44 -2.62 -9.80 -4.56
CA PRO A 44 -1.74 -10.12 -5.67
C PRO A 44 -0.28 -9.94 -5.26
N HIS A 45 0.62 -10.74 -5.83
CA HIS A 45 2.05 -10.46 -5.74
C HIS A 45 2.40 -9.19 -6.54
N LEU A 46 3.45 -8.47 -6.13
CA LEU A 46 3.92 -7.25 -6.82
C LEU A 46 4.08 -7.47 -8.33
N ALA A 47 4.70 -8.59 -8.74
CA ALA A 47 4.90 -8.90 -10.16
C ALA A 47 3.58 -9.01 -10.93
N THR A 48 2.49 -9.50 -10.31
CA THR A 48 1.16 -9.56 -10.92
C THR A 48 0.59 -8.17 -11.14
N ALA A 49 0.74 -7.27 -10.16
CA ALA A 49 0.28 -5.90 -10.29
C ALA A 49 1.05 -5.14 -11.39
N VAL A 50 2.38 -5.24 -11.41
CA VAL A 50 3.24 -4.66 -12.44
C VAL A 50 2.89 -5.21 -13.83
N LYS A 51 2.75 -6.53 -13.93
CA LYS A 51 2.35 -7.18 -15.19
C LYS A 51 0.99 -6.65 -15.69
N ALA A 52 0.00 -6.58 -14.81
CA ALA A 52 -1.33 -6.11 -15.16
C ALA A 52 -1.32 -4.65 -15.66
N MET A 53 -0.49 -3.78 -15.08
CA MET A 53 -0.32 -2.40 -15.55
C MET A 53 0.36 -2.37 -16.93
N SER A 54 1.41 -3.15 -17.12
CA SER A 54 2.13 -3.25 -18.40
C SER A 54 1.26 -3.84 -19.52
N ASP A 55 0.47 -4.87 -19.24
CA ASP A 55 -0.48 -5.48 -20.18
C ASP A 55 -1.54 -4.47 -20.68
N GLN A 56 -1.78 -3.41 -19.89
CA GLN A 56 -2.67 -2.30 -20.28
C GLN A 56 -1.94 -1.16 -20.98
N GLY A 57 -0.68 -1.35 -21.38
CA GLY A 57 0.10 -0.34 -22.11
C GLY A 57 0.59 0.81 -21.24
N LEU A 58 0.68 0.61 -19.92
CA LEU A 58 1.33 1.53 -19.00
C LEU A 58 2.81 1.14 -18.86
N GLU A 59 3.68 2.13 -18.85
CA GLU A 59 5.10 1.98 -18.51
C GLU A 59 5.26 2.20 -17.00
N VAL A 60 5.67 1.15 -16.27
CA VAL A 60 5.98 1.26 -14.85
C VAL A 60 7.35 1.91 -14.70
N VAL A 61 7.39 3.08 -14.07
CA VAL A 61 8.59 3.92 -13.96
C VAL A 61 9.20 3.91 -12.56
N ASP A 62 8.41 3.59 -11.54
CA ASP A 62 8.90 3.49 -10.15
C ASP A 62 8.10 2.48 -9.34
N VAL A 63 8.79 1.82 -8.40
CA VAL A 63 8.18 0.94 -7.40
C VAL A 63 8.87 1.19 -6.05
N GLU A 64 8.10 1.64 -5.08
CA GLU A 64 8.58 1.85 -3.71
C GLU A 64 7.91 0.87 -2.74
N SER A 65 8.74 0.22 -1.90
CA SER A 65 8.25 -0.63 -0.81
C SER A 65 8.11 0.19 0.46
N LEU A 66 6.89 0.26 0.98
CA LEU A 66 6.57 0.99 2.21
C LEU A 66 6.28 0.03 3.39
N ARG A 67 6.74 -1.21 3.30
CA ARG A 67 6.45 -2.26 4.29
C ARG A 67 6.73 -1.83 5.73
N MET A 68 7.91 -1.31 6.00
CA MET A 68 8.29 -0.91 7.37
C MET A 68 7.54 0.34 7.83
N HIS A 69 7.30 1.29 6.93
CA HIS A 69 6.46 2.47 7.21
C HIS A 69 5.04 2.04 7.60
N TYR A 70 4.48 1.05 6.90
CA TYR A 70 3.13 0.59 7.17
C TYR A 70 3.03 -0.23 8.46
N ALA A 71 4.07 -0.99 8.81
CA ALA A 71 4.17 -1.64 10.12
C ALA A 71 4.05 -0.60 11.26
N LEU A 72 4.82 0.51 11.18
CA LEU A 72 4.74 1.61 12.14
C LEU A 72 3.36 2.30 12.13
N THR A 73 2.78 2.53 10.96
CA THR A 73 1.43 3.10 10.83
C THR A 73 0.40 2.25 11.55
N LEU A 74 0.44 0.94 11.36
CA LEU A 74 -0.49 0.01 12.02
C LEU A 74 -0.27 -0.06 13.55
N GLU A 75 0.97 0.05 14.01
CA GLU A 75 1.26 0.19 15.44
C GLU A 75 0.63 1.46 16.02
N HIS A 76 0.76 2.61 15.31
CA HIS A 76 0.12 3.85 15.72
C HIS A 76 -1.41 3.72 15.73
N TRP A 77 -2.01 3.11 14.72
CA TRP A 77 -3.47 2.88 14.70
C TRP A 77 -3.92 1.97 15.84
N SER A 78 -3.15 0.90 16.13
CA SER A 78 -3.44 0.01 17.25
C SER A 78 -3.40 0.77 18.59
N ARG A 79 -2.37 1.58 18.84
CA ARG A 79 -2.27 2.41 20.05
C ARG A 79 -3.40 3.44 20.14
N ASN A 80 -3.73 4.09 19.03
CA ASN A 80 -4.83 5.06 19.01
C ASN A 80 -6.19 4.40 19.31
N LEU A 81 -6.44 3.20 18.78
CA LEU A 81 -7.66 2.46 19.09
C LEU A 81 -7.72 2.09 20.58
N GLU A 82 -6.62 1.64 21.19
CA GLU A 82 -6.57 1.34 22.62
C GLU A 82 -6.77 2.59 23.48
N ALA A 83 -6.14 3.72 23.11
CA ALA A 83 -6.28 4.98 23.85
C ALA A 83 -7.70 5.55 23.78
N ASN A 84 -8.46 5.24 22.74
CA ASN A 84 -9.83 5.73 22.53
C ASN A 84 -10.87 4.59 22.62
N ARG A 85 -10.57 3.54 23.37
CA ARG A 85 -11.37 2.32 23.43
C ARG A 85 -12.83 2.58 23.80
N ASP A 86 -13.09 3.40 24.81
CA ASP A 86 -14.45 3.67 25.31
C ASP A 86 -15.26 4.44 24.26
N ALA A 87 -14.64 5.41 23.59
CA ALA A 87 -15.28 6.13 22.48
C ALA A 87 -15.59 5.20 21.29
N ALA A 88 -14.65 4.29 20.96
CA ALA A 88 -14.88 3.28 19.92
C ALA A 88 -15.98 2.30 20.31
N ALA A 89 -16.04 1.84 21.56
CA ALA A 89 -17.09 0.95 22.07
C ALA A 89 -18.49 1.59 22.06
N ALA A 90 -18.57 2.91 22.08
CA ALA A 90 -19.85 3.61 21.93
C ALA A 90 -20.36 3.64 20.45
N LEU A 91 -19.50 3.37 19.48
CA LEU A 91 -19.82 3.43 18.05
C LEU A 91 -20.06 2.06 17.42
N VAL A 92 -19.45 0.99 17.97
CA VAL A 92 -19.55 -0.37 17.44
C VAL A 92 -19.77 -1.37 18.57
N ASP A 93 -20.24 -2.58 18.23
CA ASP A 93 -20.38 -3.65 19.22
C ASP A 93 -19.01 -4.18 19.69
N GLU A 94 -19.00 -4.86 20.83
CA GLU A 94 -17.78 -5.41 21.44
C GLU A 94 -17.08 -6.42 20.52
N ARG A 95 -17.84 -7.15 19.70
CA ARG A 95 -17.29 -8.11 18.74
C ARG A 95 -16.50 -7.39 17.65
N ALA A 96 -17.07 -6.34 17.06
CA ALA A 96 -16.38 -5.54 16.05
C ALA A 96 -15.11 -4.90 16.63
N LEU A 97 -15.19 -4.34 17.84
CA LEU A 97 -14.02 -3.76 18.51
C LEU A 97 -12.90 -4.79 18.71
N ARG A 98 -13.20 -6.00 19.15
CA ARG A 98 -12.23 -7.09 19.28
C ARG A 98 -11.63 -7.51 17.94
N ILE A 99 -12.44 -7.59 16.88
CA ILE A 99 -11.95 -7.90 15.53
C ILE A 99 -10.92 -6.86 15.08
N TRP A 100 -11.24 -5.57 15.21
CA TRP A 100 -10.32 -4.49 14.81
C TRP A 100 -9.03 -4.47 15.63
N ARG A 101 -9.09 -4.72 16.93
CA ARG A 101 -7.90 -4.81 17.78
C ARG A 101 -6.97 -5.94 17.33
N ILE A 102 -7.52 -7.13 17.08
CA ILE A 102 -6.75 -8.28 16.59
C ILE A 102 -6.19 -8.00 15.20
N TYR A 103 -7.01 -7.42 14.31
CA TYR A 103 -6.61 -7.09 12.94
C TYR A 103 -5.44 -6.13 12.90
N LEU A 104 -5.52 -4.98 13.59
CA LEU A 104 -4.47 -3.97 13.58
C LEU A 104 -3.15 -4.51 14.16
N ALA A 105 -3.20 -5.17 15.31
CA ALA A 105 -2.02 -5.75 15.93
C ALA A 105 -1.42 -6.89 15.08
N GLY A 106 -2.26 -7.77 14.53
CA GLY A 106 -1.84 -8.86 13.67
C GLY A 106 -1.23 -8.37 12.36
N CYS A 107 -1.81 -7.34 11.74
CA CYS A 107 -1.24 -6.72 10.54
C CYS A 107 0.10 -6.02 10.84
N ALA A 108 0.22 -5.24 11.92
CA ALA A 108 1.48 -4.63 12.32
C ALA A 108 2.59 -5.67 12.43
N TYR A 109 2.30 -6.78 13.12
CA TYR A 109 3.21 -7.91 13.24
C TYR A 109 3.52 -8.56 11.88
N GLY A 110 2.50 -8.82 11.06
CA GLY A 110 2.66 -9.44 9.73
C GLY A 110 3.55 -8.61 8.80
N PHE A 111 3.36 -7.28 8.76
CA PHE A 111 4.23 -6.38 7.99
C PHE A 111 5.65 -6.36 8.55
N SER A 112 5.84 -6.32 9.88
CA SER A 112 7.19 -6.35 10.49
C SER A 112 7.94 -7.63 10.16
N ARG A 113 7.23 -8.77 10.03
CA ARG A 113 7.79 -10.10 9.73
C ARG A 113 7.83 -10.44 8.23
N ASN A 114 7.52 -9.48 7.36
CA ASN A 114 7.51 -9.70 5.92
C ASN A 114 6.57 -10.84 5.48
N TRP A 115 5.40 -10.94 6.09
CA TRP A 115 4.36 -11.87 5.63
C TRP A 115 3.60 -11.31 4.42
N MET A 116 3.51 -9.99 4.34
CA MET A 116 2.94 -9.22 3.25
C MET A 116 3.72 -7.90 3.11
N ASN A 117 3.52 -7.21 2.01
CA ASN A 117 4.14 -5.92 1.74
C ASN A 117 3.07 -4.91 1.31
N ILE A 118 3.45 -3.64 1.20
CA ILE A 118 2.66 -2.60 0.56
C ILE A 118 3.58 -1.82 -0.36
N HIS A 119 3.13 -1.58 -1.58
CA HIS A 119 3.91 -0.88 -2.58
C HIS A 119 3.16 0.33 -3.13
N GLN A 120 3.91 1.36 -3.46
CA GLN A 120 3.50 2.37 -4.40
C GLN A 120 4.14 2.05 -5.75
N ILE A 121 3.30 1.93 -6.79
CA ILE A 121 3.72 1.64 -8.16
C ILE A 121 3.33 2.84 -9.00
N LEU A 122 4.31 3.60 -9.49
CA LEU A 122 4.11 4.71 -10.40
C LEU A 122 4.24 4.22 -11.83
N ALA A 123 3.24 4.52 -12.63
CA ALA A 123 3.26 4.24 -14.06
C ALA A 123 2.82 5.46 -14.86
N VAL A 124 3.23 5.52 -16.11
CA VAL A 124 2.84 6.56 -17.07
C VAL A 124 2.21 5.92 -18.29
N ARG A 125 1.21 6.56 -18.86
CA ARG A 125 0.77 6.23 -20.22
C ARG A 125 1.69 6.90 -21.22
N PRO A 126 2.48 6.14 -22.02
CA PRO A 126 3.41 6.74 -22.98
C PRO A 126 2.70 7.70 -23.96
N LEU A 127 3.44 8.69 -24.42
CA LEU A 127 3.02 9.59 -25.50
C LEU A 127 2.96 8.82 -26.83
N PRO A 128 2.22 9.33 -27.84
CA PRO A 128 2.39 8.89 -29.21
C PRO A 128 3.85 9.01 -29.62
N GLY A 129 4.51 7.88 -29.92
CA GLY A 129 5.95 7.85 -30.19
C GLY A 129 6.82 7.31 -29.04
N GLY A 130 6.21 6.94 -27.90
CA GLY A 130 6.85 6.15 -26.85
C GLY A 130 7.56 6.93 -25.75
N GLY A 131 7.55 8.28 -25.76
CA GLY A 131 8.18 9.09 -24.70
C GLY A 131 7.23 9.40 -23.54
N HIS A 132 7.77 10.04 -22.50
CA HIS A 132 7.02 10.63 -21.37
C HIS A 132 7.68 11.93 -20.88
N HIS A 133 6.99 12.70 -20.03
CA HIS A 133 7.47 13.97 -19.49
C HIS A 133 8.14 13.85 -18.11
N LEU A 134 8.35 12.65 -17.61
CA LEU A 134 9.01 12.46 -16.32
C LEU A 134 10.49 12.80 -16.42
N PRO A 135 11.09 13.34 -15.34
CA PRO A 135 12.54 13.53 -15.24
C PRO A 135 13.33 12.23 -15.46
N LEU A 136 14.55 12.37 -15.96
CA LEU A 136 15.45 11.21 -16.14
C LEU A 136 16.10 10.72 -14.84
N THR A 137 15.97 11.50 -13.77
CA THR A 137 16.47 11.17 -12.42
C THR A 137 15.30 11.14 -11.44
N ARG A 138 15.53 10.61 -10.24
CA ARG A 138 14.54 10.57 -9.15
C ARG A 138 14.64 11.80 -8.22
N ASP A 139 15.37 12.84 -8.61
CA ASP A 139 15.61 14.02 -7.77
C ASP A 139 14.33 14.77 -7.43
N ASP A 140 13.38 14.83 -8.38
CA ASP A 140 12.06 15.42 -8.19
C ASP A 140 11.26 14.73 -7.07
N ILE A 141 11.45 13.45 -6.84
CA ILE A 141 10.78 12.69 -5.77
C ILE A 141 11.35 13.08 -4.39
N TYR A 142 12.66 13.34 -4.32
CA TYR A 142 13.35 13.54 -3.05
C TYR A 142 13.61 15.01 -2.69
N LEU A 143 13.63 15.93 -3.66
CA LEU A 143 14.00 17.33 -3.45
C LEU A 143 12.82 18.23 -3.12
N GLN A 144 11.58 17.87 -3.43
CA GLN A 144 10.40 18.69 -3.13
C GLN A 144 10.14 18.91 -1.63
N GLY A 145 10.83 18.20 -0.74
CA GLY A 145 10.79 18.40 0.71
C GLY A 145 11.83 19.36 1.27
N ARG A 146 12.79 19.87 0.47
CA ARG A 146 13.91 20.74 0.94
C ARG A 146 13.79 22.21 0.56
N GLY A 147 12.74 22.62 -0.11
CA GLY A 147 12.64 23.94 -0.75
C GLY A 147 11.63 24.89 -0.16
N ALA A 148 11.62 25.13 1.18
CA ALA A 148 10.90 26.27 1.76
C ALA A 148 11.52 26.84 3.05
N GLY A 149 12.79 26.55 3.35
CA GLY A 149 13.36 26.93 4.66
C GLY A 149 14.74 27.58 4.68
N ASP A 150 15.50 27.61 3.56
CA ASP A 150 16.93 27.99 3.65
C ASP A 150 17.37 29.13 2.70
N SER A 151 16.49 30.08 2.44
CA SER A 151 16.86 31.32 1.70
C SER A 151 16.83 32.57 2.60
N GLN A 152 17.19 32.42 3.89
CA GLN A 152 17.49 33.58 4.76
C GLN A 152 18.46 33.16 5.86
N ARG A 153 19.77 33.06 5.50
CA ARG A 153 20.88 33.48 6.39
C ARG A 153 22.10 33.80 5.57
#